data_520ced78a20973f325eff67545223a3a
#
_entry.id   520ced78a20973f325eff67545223a3a
#
_cell.length_a   1.000
_cell.length_b   1.000
_cell.length_c   1.000
_cell.angle_alpha   90.00
_cell.angle_beta   90.00
_cell.angle_gamma   90.00
#
_symmetry.space_group_name_H-M   'P 1'
#
loop_
_entity.id
_entity.type
_entity.pdbx_description
1 polymer ?
#
loop_
_entity_poly.entity_id
_entity_poly.type
_entity_poly.pdbx_seq_one_letter_code
_entity_poly.pdbx_strand_id
1 'polypeptide(L)'
;MQGQLLKDAEIKSLQAQVNPHFFFNAINTISALVRIDSEKARRLLIQLSQFFRSNLNGARNNTITLQKELQQVAAYLSLEQARYPNRFNIHYQIDDQCQDALIPPFIIQILVENSIKHAFKNRKVNNHIDVNVSMKQDYLSISVQDNGQGIPADQLDIIGYTTVTSTTGTGNALVNLNKRLTGLFGTTSALNIKSSQSGTTVSCLIPYKSSKEEHFNESVNR
;
A
#
# COMPACT_ATOMS: atom_id res chain seq x y z
N MET A 1 -20.61 7.27 -28.37
CA MET A 1 -21.13 6.70 -27.11
C MET A 1 -20.13 5.77 -26.40
N GLN A 2 -19.49 4.82 -27.06
CA GLN A 2 -18.50 3.91 -26.39
C GLN A 2 -17.27 4.63 -25.80
N GLY A 3 -16.75 5.65 -26.46
CA GLY A 3 -15.57 6.40 -25.96
C GLY A 3 -15.86 7.26 -24.72
N GLN A 4 -17.10 7.65 -24.51
CA GLN A 4 -17.51 8.42 -23.31
C GLN A 4 -17.70 7.49 -22.11
N LEU A 5 -18.27 6.31 -22.32
CA LEU A 5 -18.41 5.26 -21.31
C LEU A 5 -17.06 4.73 -20.82
N LEU A 6 -16.07 4.60 -21.71
CA LEU A 6 -14.70 4.22 -21.34
C LEU A 6 -14.02 5.30 -20.51
N LYS A 7 -14.13 6.57 -20.89
CA LYS A 7 -13.61 7.71 -20.12
C LYS A 7 -14.26 7.84 -18.75
N ASP A 8 -15.58 7.66 -18.67
CA ASP A 8 -16.30 7.72 -17.39
C ASP A 8 -15.95 6.53 -16.48
N ALA A 9 -15.74 5.35 -17.04
CA ALA A 9 -15.25 4.19 -16.29
C ALA A 9 -13.79 4.39 -15.80
N GLU A 10 -12.94 4.99 -16.64
CA GLU A 10 -11.57 5.33 -16.29
C GLU A 10 -11.51 6.40 -15.20
N ILE A 11 -12.33 7.46 -15.31
CA ILE A 11 -12.47 8.49 -14.27
C ILE A 11 -12.99 7.90 -12.95
N LYS A 12 -14.01 7.04 -13.00
CA LYS A 12 -14.52 6.34 -11.81
C LYS A 12 -13.49 5.40 -11.19
N SER A 13 -12.72 4.70 -12.01
CA SER A 13 -11.60 3.85 -11.55
C SER A 13 -10.51 4.69 -10.90
N LEU A 14 -10.13 5.82 -11.47
CA LEU A 14 -9.17 6.77 -10.91
C LEU A 14 -9.68 7.40 -9.61
N GLN A 15 -10.97 7.76 -9.54
CA GLN A 15 -11.59 8.28 -8.32
C GLN A 15 -11.68 7.24 -7.19
N ALA A 16 -11.88 5.96 -7.53
CA ALA A 16 -11.91 4.88 -6.55
C ALA A 16 -10.52 4.56 -5.96
N GLN A 17 -9.45 4.92 -6.66
CA GLN A 17 -8.07 4.75 -6.19
C GLN A 17 -7.62 5.86 -5.24
N VAL A 18 -8.26 7.02 -5.28
CA VAL A 18 -8.07 8.10 -4.31
C VAL A 18 -9.07 7.90 -3.19
N ASN A 19 -8.61 7.50 -2.01
CA ASN A 19 -9.47 7.42 -0.83
C ASN A 19 -9.92 8.84 -0.42
N PRO A 20 -11.18 9.27 -0.75
CA PRO A 20 -11.61 10.66 -0.51
C PRO A 20 -11.55 11.02 0.97
N HIS A 21 -11.83 10.06 1.83
CA HIS A 21 -11.79 10.25 3.27
C HIS A 21 -10.35 10.52 3.77
N PHE A 22 -9.34 9.82 3.24
CA PHE A 22 -7.93 10.12 3.53
C PHE A 22 -7.58 11.56 3.11
N PHE A 23 -7.98 11.96 1.91
CA PHE A 23 -7.73 13.31 1.41
C PHE A 23 -8.30 14.39 2.31
N PHE A 24 -9.60 14.32 2.63
CA PHE A 24 -10.24 15.30 3.51
C PHE A 24 -9.59 15.34 4.90
N ASN A 25 -9.22 14.19 5.45
CA ASN A 25 -8.54 14.13 6.73
C ASN A 25 -7.14 14.76 6.68
N ALA A 26 -6.36 14.51 5.62
CA ALA A 26 -5.05 15.14 5.44
C ALA A 26 -5.17 16.67 5.32
N ILE A 27 -6.12 17.18 4.54
CA ILE A 27 -6.37 18.61 4.41
C ILE A 27 -6.78 19.23 5.77
N ASN A 28 -7.68 18.60 6.51
CA ASN A 28 -8.10 19.08 7.84
C ASN A 28 -6.91 19.12 8.82
N THR A 29 -6.05 18.08 8.81
CA THR A 29 -4.85 18.04 9.64
C THR A 29 -3.87 19.16 9.28
N ILE A 30 -3.61 19.35 7.98
CA ILE A 30 -2.75 20.43 7.49
C ILE A 30 -3.31 21.80 7.89
N SER A 31 -4.61 22.01 7.67
CA SER A 31 -5.28 23.29 8.02
C SER A 31 -5.18 23.61 9.51
N ALA A 32 -5.31 22.62 10.39
CA ALA A 32 -5.13 22.81 11.83
C ALA A 32 -3.69 23.19 12.18
N LEU A 33 -2.70 22.67 11.45
CA LEU A 33 -1.29 22.94 11.68
C LEU A 33 -0.82 24.31 11.16
N VAL A 34 -1.52 24.94 10.21
CA VAL A 34 -1.09 26.21 9.59
C VAL A 34 -0.79 27.30 10.63
N ARG A 35 -1.58 27.36 11.72
CA ARG A 35 -1.40 28.36 12.79
C ARG A 35 -0.45 27.90 13.91
N ILE A 36 -0.21 26.59 14.04
CA ILE A 36 0.56 26.01 15.16
C ILE A 36 2.00 25.74 14.73
N ASP A 37 2.19 25.17 13.54
CA ASP A 37 3.48 24.81 12.95
C ASP A 37 3.38 24.91 11.43
N SER A 38 3.54 26.13 10.92
CA SER A 38 3.40 26.45 9.50
C SER A 38 4.40 25.70 8.63
N GLU A 39 5.62 25.45 9.14
CA GLU A 39 6.63 24.69 8.41
C GLU A 39 6.26 23.22 8.27
N LYS A 40 5.73 22.62 9.32
CA LYS A 40 5.18 21.25 9.26
C LYS A 40 3.99 21.17 8.31
N ALA A 41 3.07 22.14 8.38
CA ALA A 41 1.94 22.22 7.47
C ALA A 41 2.39 22.29 6.00
N ARG A 42 3.39 23.13 5.69
CA ARG A 42 3.96 23.26 4.35
C ARG A 42 4.59 21.94 3.87
N ARG A 43 5.38 21.27 4.70
CA ARG A 43 5.97 19.96 4.36
C ARG A 43 4.91 18.92 4.07
N LEU A 44 3.87 18.83 4.89
CA LEU A 44 2.76 17.88 4.70
C LEU A 44 1.96 18.18 3.44
N LEU A 45 1.77 19.45 3.08
CA LEU A 45 1.10 19.83 1.82
C LEU A 45 1.90 19.38 0.59
N ILE A 46 3.23 19.53 0.63
CA ILE A 46 4.11 19.03 -0.43
C ILE A 46 4.02 17.49 -0.52
N GLN A 47 4.07 16.78 0.60
CA GLN A 47 3.95 15.32 0.65
C GLN A 47 2.59 14.85 0.13
N LEU A 48 1.50 15.54 0.49
CA LEU A 48 0.16 15.25 -0.02
C LEU A 48 0.11 15.40 -1.56
N SER A 49 0.67 16.48 -2.09
CA SER A 49 0.74 16.72 -3.53
C SER A 49 1.57 15.65 -4.26
N GLN A 50 2.70 15.26 -3.69
CA GLN A 50 3.56 14.19 -4.23
C GLN A 50 2.84 12.84 -4.20
N PHE A 51 2.20 12.51 -3.09
CA PHE A 51 1.42 11.28 -2.93
C PHE A 51 0.31 11.16 -3.99
N PHE A 52 -0.47 12.22 -4.20
CA PHE A 52 -1.51 12.21 -5.24
C PHE A 52 -0.95 12.09 -6.65
N ARG A 53 0.10 12.84 -6.97
CA ARG A 53 0.74 12.75 -8.29
C ARG A 53 1.30 11.35 -8.54
N SER A 54 1.89 10.74 -7.55
CA SER A 54 2.43 9.37 -7.64
C SER A 54 1.32 8.33 -7.82
N ASN A 55 0.21 8.48 -7.10
CA ASN A 55 -0.94 7.57 -7.23
C ASN A 55 -1.58 7.67 -8.63
N LEU A 56 -1.75 8.88 -9.17
CA LEU A 56 -2.27 9.07 -10.53
C LEU A 56 -1.34 8.49 -11.59
N ASN A 57 -0.03 8.63 -11.42
CA ASN A 57 0.96 8.06 -12.35
C ASN A 57 1.10 6.54 -12.17
N GLY A 58 1.08 6.05 -10.94
CA GLY A 58 1.15 4.62 -10.61
C GLY A 58 -0.01 3.82 -11.19
N ALA A 59 -1.20 4.43 -11.22
CA ALA A 59 -2.38 3.84 -11.84
C ALA A 59 -2.26 3.61 -13.36
N ARG A 60 -1.37 4.34 -14.03
CA ARG A 60 -1.11 4.23 -15.48
C ARG A 60 0.04 3.27 -15.80
N ASN A 61 0.89 2.98 -14.84
CA ASN A 61 2.06 2.12 -15.03
C ASN A 61 1.75 0.70 -14.58
N ASN A 62 2.16 -0.28 -15.37
CA ASN A 62 2.01 -1.69 -15.00
C ASN A 62 2.96 -2.08 -13.85
N THR A 63 4.14 -1.45 -13.79
CA THR A 63 5.17 -1.69 -12.77
C THR A 63 5.83 -0.39 -12.33
N ILE A 64 6.34 -0.39 -11.10
CA ILE A 64 7.21 0.65 -10.52
C ILE A 64 8.35 -0.02 -9.76
N THR A 65 9.44 0.70 -9.48
CA THR A 65 10.50 0.17 -8.62
C THR A 65 10.02 0.08 -7.16
N LEU A 66 10.52 -0.90 -6.43
CA LEU A 66 10.28 -1.03 -4.99
C LEU A 66 10.63 0.27 -4.25
N GLN A 67 11.77 0.89 -4.59
CA GLN A 67 12.18 2.17 -4.01
C GLN A 67 11.08 3.25 -4.15
N LYS A 68 10.45 3.33 -5.32
CA LYS A 68 9.37 4.30 -5.59
C LYS A 68 8.10 3.99 -4.80
N GLU A 69 7.74 2.71 -4.68
CA GLU A 69 6.64 2.27 -3.83
C GLU A 69 6.89 2.65 -2.36
N LEU A 70 8.10 2.40 -1.83
CA LEU A 70 8.46 2.75 -0.44
C LEU A 70 8.40 4.27 -0.20
N GLN A 71 8.81 5.10 -1.17
CA GLN A 71 8.66 6.55 -1.08
C GLN A 71 7.19 6.98 -1.00
N GLN A 72 6.30 6.33 -1.76
CA GLN A 72 4.86 6.60 -1.70
C GLN A 72 4.26 6.21 -0.35
N VAL A 73 4.66 5.04 0.17
CA VAL A 73 4.27 4.57 1.50
C VAL A 73 4.74 5.54 2.59
N ALA A 74 5.99 6.01 2.53
CA ALA A 74 6.52 6.98 3.49
C ALA A 74 5.74 8.30 3.47
N ALA A 75 5.36 8.81 2.29
CA ALA A 75 4.53 10.00 2.16
C ALA A 75 3.13 9.81 2.79
N TYR A 76 2.48 8.69 2.52
CA TYR A 76 1.21 8.31 3.13
C TYR A 76 1.30 8.27 4.67
N LEU A 77 2.34 7.60 5.19
CA LEU A 77 2.54 7.44 6.62
C LEU A 77 2.81 8.77 7.35
N SER A 78 3.56 9.67 6.73
CA SER A 78 3.81 11.01 7.29
C SER A 78 2.49 11.78 7.52
N LEU A 79 1.53 11.64 6.61
CA LEU A 79 0.20 12.26 6.72
C LEU A 79 -0.63 11.59 7.83
N GLU A 80 -0.63 10.26 7.91
CA GLU A 80 -1.35 9.52 8.97
C GLU A 80 -0.75 9.76 10.36
N GLN A 81 0.57 9.81 10.49
CA GLN A 81 1.26 10.13 11.75
C GLN A 81 1.06 11.60 12.18
N ALA A 82 0.93 12.53 11.23
CA ALA A 82 0.59 13.91 11.55
C ALA A 82 -0.83 14.03 12.13
N ARG A 83 -1.75 13.21 11.63
CA ARG A 83 -3.14 13.12 12.11
C ARG A 83 -3.24 12.44 13.47
N TYR A 84 -2.48 11.40 13.69
CA TYR A 84 -2.49 10.60 14.90
C TYR A 84 -1.06 10.42 15.44
N PRO A 85 -0.51 11.44 16.11
CA PRO A 85 0.83 11.37 16.67
C PRO A 85 0.98 10.17 17.62
N ASN A 86 2.09 9.46 17.51
CA ASN A 86 2.45 8.32 18.37
C ASN A 86 1.46 7.13 18.34
N ARG A 87 0.58 7.05 17.32
CA ARG A 87 -0.37 5.94 17.22
C ARG A 87 0.30 4.63 16.86
N PHE A 88 1.33 4.66 16.02
CA PHE A 88 2.10 3.50 15.57
C PHE A 88 3.51 3.89 15.13
N ASN A 89 4.41 2.92 15.17
CA ASN A 89 5.76 3.01 14.60
C ASN A 89 5.86 2.09 13.38
N ILE A 90 6.79 2.39 12.48
CA ILE A 90 7.07 1.55 11.31
C ILE A 90 8.53 1.21 11.28
N HIS A 91 8.81 -0.08 11.04
CA HIS A 91 10.14 -0.59 10.83
C HIS A 91 10.25 -1.18 9.43
N TYR A 92 11.37 -0.91 8.77
CA TYR A 92 11.65 -1.43 7.45
C TYR A 92 12.86 -2.35 7.52
N GLN A 93 12.70 -3.55 6.97
CA GLN A 93 13.79 -4.51 6.74
C GLN A 93 13.78 -4.86 5.26
N ILE A 94 14.56 -4.11 4.50
CA ILE A 94 14.59 -4.19 3.03
C ILE A 94 15.99 -4.58 2.61
N ASP A 95 16.15 -5.72 1.94
CA ASP A 95 17.42 -6.10 1.36
C ASP A 95 17.84 -5.07 0.29
N ASP A 96 19.08 -4.60 0.35
CA ASP A 96 19.58 -3.53 -0.54
C ASP A 96 19.44 -3.88 -2.02
N GLN A 97 19.63 -5.15 -2.37
CA GLN A 97 19.48 -5.65 -3.73
C GLN A 97 18.05 -5.61 -4.28
N CYS A 98 17.05 -5.39 -3.41
CA CYS A 98 15.64 -5.37 -3.80
C CYS A 98 15.14 -3.99 -4.26
N GLN A 99 15.88 -2.91 -4.04
CA GLN A 99 15.38 -1.55 -4.27
C GLN A 99 15.00 -1.27 -5.72
N ASP A 100 15.74 -1.84 -6.67
CA ASP A 100 15.49 -1.72 -8.11
C ASP A 100 14.50 -2.77 -8.66
N ALA A 101 13.93 -3.61 -7.80
CA ALA A 101 12.95 -4.62 -8.20
C ALA A 101 11.69 -3.94 -8.77
N LEU A 102 11.22 -4.44 -9.90
CA LEU A 102 9.97 -4.00 -10.52
C LEU A 102 8.79 -4.76 -9.91
N ILE A 103 7.86 -4.02 -9.35
CA ILE A 103 6.65 -4.57 -8.74
C ILE A 103 5.41 -3.86 -9.27
N PRO A 104 4.24 -4.52 -9.28
CA PRO A 104 2.97 -3.83 -9.48
C PRO A 104 2.77 -2.74 -8.40
N PRO A 105 2.29 -1.54 -8.76
CA PRO A 105 2.12 -0.45 -7.80
C PRO A 105 1.10 -0.78 -6.71
N PHE A 106 1.22 -0.14 -5.56
CA PHE A 106 0.29 -0.18 -4.43
C PHE A 106 0.19 -1.52 -3.68
N ILE A 107 1.21 -2.39 -3.71
CA ILE A 107 1.21 -3.62 -2.93
C ILE A 107 1.44 -3.31 -1.46
N ILE A 108 2.59 -2.70 -1.14
CA ILE A 108 2.97 -2.37 0.24
C ILE A 108 2.01 -1.32 0.80
N GLN A 109 1.61 -0.34 0.00
CA GLN A 109 0.66 0.69 0.41
C GLN A 109 -0.65 0.08 0.88
N ILE A 110 -1.27 -0.83 0.10
CA ILE A 110 -2.54 -1.48 0.47
C ILE A 110 -2.38 -2.29 1.76
N LEU A 111 -1.28 -3.01 1.93
CA LEU A 111 -1.03 -3.82 3.11
C LEU A 111 -0.86 -2.94 4.36
N VAL A 112 -0.07 -1.87 4.27
CA VAL A 112 0.13 -0.89 5.36
C VAL A 112 -1.17 -0.16 5.70
N GLU A 113 -1.92 0.31 4.70
CA GLU A 113 -3.25 0.91 4.93
C GLU A 113 -4.20 -0.03 5.66
N ASN A 114 -4.19 -1.31 5.29
CA ASN A 114 -5.02 -2.32 5.94
C ASN A 114 -4.66 -2.47 7.42
N SER A 115 -3.36 -2.55 7.74
CA SER A 115 -2.89 -2.62 9.13
C SER A 115 -3.31 -1.38 9.94
N ILE A 116 -3.14 -0.17 9.41
CA ILE A 116 -3.52 1.08 10.10
C ILE A 116 -5.03 1.15 10.36
N LYS A 117 -5.84 0.69 9.40
CA LYS A 117 -7.31 0.75 9.51
C LYS A 117 -7.89 -0.27 10.47
N HIS A 118 -7.31 -1.47 10.53
CA HIS A 118 -7.95 -2.62 11.17
C HIS A 118 -7.23 -3.12 12.42
N ALA A 119 -5.89 -3.07 12.45
CA ALA A 119 -5.11 -3.67 13.53
C ALA A 119 -5.23 -2.93 14.87
N PHE A 120 -5.35 -1.60 14.84
CA PHE A 120 -5.17 -0.76 16.03
C PHE A 120 -6.47 -0.13 16.57
N LYS A 121 -7.63 -0.65 16.22
CA LYS A 121 -8.93 -0.09 16.69
C LYS A 121 -9.03 -0.02 18.20
N ASN A 122 -8.62 -1.08 18.90
CA ASN A 122 -8.75 -1.22 20.34
C ASN A 122 -7.41 -1.13 21.10
N ARG A 123 -6.29 -0.92 20.39
CA ARG A 123 -4.96 -0.88 20.95
C ARG A 123 -4.40 0.53 20.92
N LYS A 124 -3.94 1.04 22.07
CA LYS A 124 -3.57 2.46 22.22
C LYS A 124 -2.06 2.70 22.36
N VAL A 125 -1.28 1.67 22.68
CA VAL A 125 0.16 1.81 22.99
C VAL A 125 0.99 0.74 22.28
N ASN A 126 2.22 1.10 21.92
CA ASN A 126 3.22 0.23 21.32
C ASN A 126 2.78 -0.47 20.03
N ASN A 127 1.94 0.20 19.25
CA ASN A 127 1.58 -0.31 17.94
C ASN A 127 2.77 -0.18 16.99
N HIS A 128 3.06 -1.24 16.24
CA HIS A 128 4.06 -1.20 15.19
C HIS A 128 3.65 -2.01 13.96
N ILE A 129 4.22 -1.62 12.86
CA ILE A 129 4.09 -2.29 11.57
C ILE A 129 5.50 -2.55 11.06
N ASP A 130 5.79 -3.79 10.72
CA ASP A 130 7.06 -4.21 10.13
C ASP A 130 6.86 -4.50 8.65
N VAL A 131 7.62 -3.81 7.80
CA VAL A 131 7.63 -4.00 6.36
C VAL A 131 8.93 -4.71 5.99
N ASN A 132 8.82 -5.96 5.53
CA ASN A 132 9.97 -6.77 5.18
C ASN A 132 9.94 -7.09 3.69
N VAL A 133 11.07 -6.87 3.01
CA VAL A 133 11.25 -7.26 1.61
C VAL A 133 12.61 -7.92 1.44
N SER A 134 12.62 -9.14 0.93
CA SER A 134 13.83 -9.92 0.75
C SER A 134 13.78 -10.77 -0.51
N MET A 135 14.96 -11.15 -1.01
CA MET A 135 15.08 -12.12 -2.08
C MET A 135 14.89 -13.54 -1.55
N LYS A 136 14.09 -14.33 -2.26
CA LYS A 136 13.94 -15.78 -2.04
C LYS A 136 14.08 -16.50 -3.37
N GLN A 137 15.29 -16.97 -3.67
CA GLN A 137 15.60 -17.54 -4.99
C GLN A 137 15.27 -16.52 -6.10
N ASP A 138 14.40 -16.88 -7.03
CA ASP A 138 13.98 -16.03 -8.15
C ASP A 138 12.76 -15.15 -7.83
N TYR A 139 12.37 -15.05 -6.55
CA TYR A 139 11.21 -14.30 -6.10
C TYR A 139 11.57 -13.21 -5.12
N LEU A 140 10.84 -12.11 -5.21
CA LEU A 140 10.78 -11.07 -4.19
C LEU A 140 9.71 -11.46 -3.18
N SER A 141 10.10 -11.65 -1.93
CA SER A 141 9.18 -11.87 -0.81
C SER A 141 8.84 -10.53 -0.18
N ILE A 142 7.58 -10.13 -0.22
CA ILE A 142 7.06 -8.92 0.42
C ILE A 142 6.16 -9.34 1.57
N SER A 143 6.36 -8.79 2.76
CA SER A 143 5.48 -9.01 3.90
C SER A 143 5.28 -7.74 4.71
N VAL A 144 4.05 -7.56 5.21
CA VAL A 144 3.69 -6.52 6.17
C VAL A 144 3.07 -7.21 7.36
N GLN A 145 3.65 -6.96 8.53
CA GLN A 145 3.20 -7.50 9.81
C GLN A 145 2.79 -6.36 10.73
N ASP A 146 1.67 -6.49 11.40
CA ASP A 146 1.27 -5.63 12.50
C ASP A 146 1.19 -6.42 13.79
N ASN A 147 1.31 -5.72 14.92
CA ASN A 147 1.09 -6.27 16.24
C ASN A 147 -0.31 -5.94 16.78
N GLY A 148 -1.31 -5.85 15.92
CA GLY A 148 -2.67 -5.48 16.26
C GLY A 148 -3.46 -6.57 16.96
N GLN A 149 -4.78 -6.43 16.92
CA GLN A 149 -5.72 -7.35 17.58
C GLN A 149 -5.86 -8.70 16.85
N GLY A 150 -5.30 -8.82 15.65
CA GLY A 150 -5.49 -9.98 14.79
C GLY A 150 -6.88 -10.05 14.13
N ILE A 151 -7.08 -11.12 13.38
CA ILE A 151 -8.30 -11.44 12.66
C ILE A 151 -8.93 -12.66 13.32
N PRO A 152 -10.23 -12.66 13.64
CA PRO A 152 -10.93 -13.84 14.14
C PRO A 152 -10.80 -15.03 13.20
N ALA A 153 -10.67 -16.23 13.74
CA ALA A 153 -10.40 -17.44 12.96
C ALA A 153 -11.52 -17.75 11.93
N ASP A 154 -12.77 -17.44 12.26
CA ASP A 154 -13.94 -17.59 11.40
C ASP A 154 -13.93 -16.63 10.18
N GLN A 155 -13.12 -15.58 10.22
CA GLN A 155 -12.97 -14.61 9.13
C GLN A 155 -11.69 -14.83 8.32
N LEU A 156 -10.72 -15.56 8.87
CA LEU A 156 -9.40 -15.70 8.27
C LEU A 156 -9.46 -16.38 6.89
N ASP A 157 -10.29 -17.40 6.75
CA ASP A 157 -10.43 -18.20 5.51
C ASP A 157 -11.09 -17.43 4.36
N ILE A 158 -11.83 -16.36 4.67
CA ILE A 158 -12.56 -15.58 3.67
C ILE A 158 -11.87 -14.25 3.31
N ILE A 159 -11.01 -13.73 4.21
CA ILE A 159 -10.27 -12.49 3.97
C ILE A 159 -9.26 -12.68 2.82
N GLY A 160 -9.28 -11.76 1.86
CA GLY A 160 -8.44 -11.83 0.67
C GLY A 160 -9.05 -12.61 -0.50
N TYR A 161 -10.08 -13.42 -0.25
CA TYR A 161 -10.78 -14.19 -1.29
C TYR A 161 -12.23 -13.72 -1.51
N THR A 162 -12.91 -13.32 -0.45
CA THR A 162 -14.31 -12.88 -0.50
C THR A 162 -14.45 -11.48 0.08
N THR A 163 -15.39 -10.71 -0.46
CA THR A 163 -15.70 -9.37 0.03
C THR A 163 -16.30 -9.45 1.42
N VAL A 164 -15.60 -8.92 2.41
CA VAL A 164 -16.11 -8.79 3.77
C VAL A 164 -16.68 -7.38 3.92
N THR A 165 -17.96 -7.26 4.22
CA THR A 165 -18.63 -5.98 4.51
C THR A 165 -18.03 -5.41 5.80
N SER A 166 -17.25 -4.33 5.68
CA SER A 166 -16.76 -3.60 6.85
C SER A 166 -17.45 -2.24 6.95
N THR A 167 -17.76 -1.82 8.17
CA THR A 167 -18.39 -0.51 8.47
C THR A 167 -17.50 0.69 8.13
N THR A 168 -16.21 0.48 7.79
CA THR A 168 -15.21 1.53 7.58
C THR A 168 -14.58 1.54 6.19
N GLY A 169 -15.14 0.79 5.23
CA GLY A 169 -14.65 0.74 3.84
C GLY A 169 -15.09 -0.52 3.14
N THR A 170 -15.03 -0.50 1.82
CA THR A 170 -15.27 -1.71 1.02
C THR A 170 -14.14 -2.70 1.33
N GLY A 171 -14.41 -3.80 2.00
CA GLY A 171 -13.46 -4.87 2.34
C GLY A 171 -12.80 -5.56 1.13
N ASN A 172 -12.70 -4.83 0.01
CA ASN A 172 -12.27 -5.32 -1.29
C ASN A 172 -10.79 -5.12 -1.58
N ALA A 173 -10.06 -4.32 -0.77
CA ALA A 173 -8.68 -3.93 -1.11
C ALA A 173 -7.76 -5.15 -1.20
N LEU A 174 -7.79 -6.05 -0.21
CA LEU A 174 -7.01 -7.29 -0.20
C LEU A 174 -7.50 -8.27 -1.27
N VAL A 175 -8.82 -8.38 -1.48
CA VAL A 175 -9.40 -9.22 -2.53
C VAL A 175 -8.95 -8.78 -3.91
N ASN A 176 -8.99 -7.48 -4.19
CA ASN A 176 -8.56 -6.92 -5.47
C ASN A 176 -7.04 -7.05 -5.66
N LEU A 177 -6.26 -6.86 -4.59
CA LEU A 177 -4.82 -7.10 -4.62
C LEU A 177 -4.51 -8.56 -4.92
N ASN A 178 -5.18 -9.49 -4.23
CA ASN A 178 -5.00 -10.94 -4.45
C ASN A 178 -5.34 -11.34 -5.89
N LYS A 179 -6.50 -10.89 -6.41
CA LYS A 179 -6.89 -11.13 -7.81
C LYS A 179 -5.88 -10.56 -8.81
N ARG A 180 -5.34 -9.36 -8.54
CA ARG A 180 -4.33 -8.74 -9.39
C ARG A 180 -3.02 -9.55 -9.40
N LEU A 181 -2.52 -9.93 -8.23
CA LEU A 181 -1.28 -10.71 -8.11
C LEU A 181 -1.41 -12.08 -8.76
N THR A 182 -2.50 -12.80 -8.48
CA THR A 182 -2.75 -14.12 -9.08
C THR A 182 -2.98 -14.03 -10.58
N GLY A 183 -3.62 -12.98 -11.06
CA GLY A 183 -3.81 -12.73 -12.49
C GLY A 183 -2.53 -12.41 -13.24
N LEU A 184 -1.58 -11.70 -12.60
CA LEU A 184 -0.30 -11.34 -13.22
C LEU A 184 0.75 -12.47 -13.14
N PHE A 185 0.80 -13.22 -12.03
CA PHE A 185 1.92 -14.10 -11.70
C PHE A 185 1.51 -15.52 -11.33
N GLY A 186 0.22 -15.83 -11.40
CA GLY A 186 -0.31 -17.14 -11.02
C GLY A 186 -0.53 -17.31 -9.51
N THR A 187 -0.98 -18.49 -9.13
CA THR A 187 -1.41 -18.82 -7.75
C THR A 187 -0.28 -18.77 -6.73
N THR A 188 0.97 -18.96 -7.14
CA THR A 188 2.16 -18.83 -6.27
C THR A 188 2.28 -17.45 -5.64
N SER A 189 1.76 -16.41 -6.34
CA SER A 189 1.79 -15.01 -5.87
C SER A 189 0.54 -14.61 -5.09
N ALA A 190 -0.35 -15.55 -4.76
CA ALA A 190 -1.50 -15.30 -3.91
C ALA A 190 -1.08 -14.75 -2.54
N LEU A 191 -1.93 -13.90 -1.96
CA LEU A 191 -1.71 -13.40 -0.61
C LEU A 191 -1.75 -14.55 0.40
N ASN A 192 -0.74 -14.62 1.24
CA ASN A 192 -0.69 -15.50 2.41
C ASN A 192 -0.96 -14.67 3.65
N ILE A 193 -2.06 -14.95 4.35
CA ILE A 193 -2.50 -14.22 5.54
C ILE A 193 -2.37 -15.15 6.74
N LYS A 194 -1.56 -14.72 7.72
CA LYS A 194 -1.42 -15.38 9.01
C LYS A 194 -1.83 -14.40 10.09
N SER A 195 -2.68 -14.84 11.02
CA SER A 195 -3.16 -13.98 12.08
C SER A 195 -3.32 -14.73 13.39
N SER A 196 -3.12 -14.01 14.48
CA SER A 196 -3.32 -14.46 15.85
C SER A 196 -3.72 -13.27 16.73
N GLN A 197 -3.95 -13.51 18.01
CA GLN A 197 -4.22 -12.43 18.98
C GLN A 197 -3.03 -11.44 19.15
N SER A 198 -1.84 -11.78 18.62
CA SER A 198 -0.64 -10.94 18.67
C SER A 198 -0.41 -10.13 17.40
N GLY A 199 -1.31 -10.22 16.41
CA GLY A 199 -1.23 -9.43 15.17
C GLY A 199 -1.48 -10.24 13.91
N THR A 200 -1.30 -9.56 12.78
CA THR A 200 -1.52 -10.12 11.45
C THR A 200 -0.29 -9.93 10.57
N THR A 201 0.06 -10.94 9.82
CA THR A 201 1.06 -10.89 8.75
C THR A 201 0.40 -11.19 7.42
N VAL A 202 0.54 -10.29 6.47
CA VAL A 202 0.13 -10.50 5.07
C VAL A 202 1.37 -10.49 4.19
N SER A 203 1.54 -11.53 3.38
CA SER A 203 2.72 -11.68 2.52
C SER A 203 2.38 -12.18 1.13
N CYS A 204 3.25 -11.91 0.16
CA CYS A 204 3.20 -12.46 -1.19
C CYS A 204 4.60 -12.71 -1.74
N LEU A 205 4.67 -13.53 -2.78
CA LEU A 205 5.86 -13.77 -3.59
C LEU A 205 5.64 -13.22 -4.98
N ILE A 206 6.58 -12.43 -5.50
CA ILE A 206 6.52 -11.86 -6.84
C ILE A 206 7.77 -12.30 -7.60
N PRO A 207 7.66 -12.79 -8.85
CA PRO A 207 8.85 -13.07 -9.66
C PRO A 207 9.75 -11.85 -9.72
N TYR A 208 11.04 -12.01 -9.41
CA TYR A 208 11.99 -10.91 -9.41
C TYR A 208 12.29 -10.46 -10.82
N LYS A 209 12.21 -9.15 -11.04
CA LYS A 209 12.69 -8.45 -12.25
C LYS A 209 13.37 -7.17 -11.82
N SER A 210 14.54 -6.89 -12.40
CA SER A 210 15.27 -5.65 -12.14
C SER A 210 14.96 -4.60 -13.20
N SER A 211 14.77 -3.35 -12.78
CA SER A 211 14.63 -2.21 -13.71
C SER A 211 15.87 -2.00 -14.57
N LYS A 212 17.06 -2.42 -14.10
CA LYS A 212 18.31 -2.33 -14.85
C LYS A 212 18.34 -3.29 -16.05
N GLU A 213 17.72 -4.46 -15.92
CA GLU A 213 17.65 -5.46 -16.99
C GLU A 213 16.66 -5.06 -18.10
N GLU A 214 15.56 -4.39 -17.76
CA GLU A 214 14.61 -3.87 -18.77
C GLU A 214 15.29 -2.80 -19.65
N HIS A 215 15.99 -1.84 -19.07
CA HIS A 215 16.71 -0.80 -19.83
C HIS A 215 17.82 -1.36 -20.71
N PHE A 216 18.50 -2.42 -20.27
CA PHE A 216 19.53 -3.08 -21.08
C PHE A 216 18.93 -3.76 -22.31
N ASN A 217 17.82 -4.51 -22.14
CA ASN A 217 17.14 -5.20 -23.24
C ASN A 217 16.49 -4.23 -24.23
N GLU A 218 15.97 -3.08 -23.81
CA GLU A 218 15.45 -2.05 -24.70
C GLU A 218 16.55 -1.33 -25.49
N SER A 219 17.76 -1.20 -24.95
CA SER A 219 18.89 -0.55 -25.62
C SER A 219 19.60 -1.46 -26.63
N VAL A 220 19.49 -2.79 -26.49
CA VAL A 220 20.09 -3.78 -27.42
C VAL A 220 19.16 -4.05 -28.62
N ASN A 221 17.87 -3.78 -28.50
CA ASN A 221 16.87 -4.00 -29.56
C ASN A 221 16.56 -2.73 -30.39
N ARG A 222 17.35 -1.66 -30.26
CA ARG A 222 17.34 -0.46 -31.10
C ARG A 222 18.62 -0.39 -31.96
#